data_7ae709b1e35e85dbaa81ecdd8cda6fa5
#
_entry.id   7ae709b1e35e85dbaa81ecdd8cda6fa5
#
_cell.length_a   1.000
_cell.length_b   1.000
_cell.length_c   1.000
_cell.angle_alpha   90.00
_cell.angle_beta   90.00
_cell.angle_gamma   90.00
#
_symmetry.space_group_name_H-M   'P 1'
#
loop_
_entity.id
_entity.type
_entity.pdbx_description
1 polymer ?
#
loop_
_entity_poly.entity_id
_entity_poly.type
_entity_poly.pdbx_seq_one_letter_code
_entity_poly.pdbx_strand_id
1 'polypeptide(L)'
;MLLSLLCAALGSAVNAEGRPRDAREGPDPELRVILLDAIQNADSFQDRFDAEVWLTDMSRRLEDQVPDPNERLEILRNVHRNAMRVHLEPEFVLAVIDVESNFDKFAISASSALGLMQVMPFWVPQLGYKDKNELFKIDTNTLLGCQILRYYLDMERGDFVKGLARYNGSIGRRWYSDRVLERLRTKWRKI
;
A
#
# COMPACT_ATOMS: atom_id res chain seq x y z
N MET A 1 -43.39 23.51 3.82
CA MET A 1 -42.18 23.03 4.43
C MET A 1 -42.01 21.55 4.09
N LEU A 2 -41.29 21.25 3.02
CA LEU A 2 -40.95 19.87 2.63
C LEU A 2 -39.46 19.69 2.89
N LEU A 3 -39.13 18.77 3.81
CA LEU A 3 -37.78 18.37 4.13
C LEU A 3 -37.38 17.28 3.14
N SER A 4 -36.46 17.58 2.20
CA SER A 4 -35.86 16.59 1.31
C SER A 4 -34.75 15.84 2.08
N LEU A 5 -34.99 14.59 2.39
CA LEU A 5 -33.95 13.65 2.82
C LEU A 5 -33.11 13.25 1.61
N LEU A 6 -31.86 13.72 1.57
CA LEU A 6 -30.85 13.25 0.61
C LEU A 6 -30.25 11.96 1.15
N CYS A 7 -30.69 10.81 0.63
CA CYS A 7 -30.12 9.50 0.90
C CYS A 7 -28.82 9.35 0.12
N ALA A 8 -27.67 9.47 0.81
CA ALA A 8 -26.39 9.13 0.24
C ALA A 8 -26.29 7.60 0.11
N ALA A 9 -26.37 7.09 -1.12
CA ALA A 9 -26.11 5.68 -1.41
C ALA A 9 -24.61 5.40 -1.24
N LEU A 10 -24.25 4.82 -0.12
CA LEU A 10 -22.96 4.17 0.10
C LEU A 10 -22.94 2.90 -0.77
N GLY A 11 -22.21 2.95 -1.87
CA GLY A 11 -21.93 1.77 -2.69
C GLY A 11 -21.05 0.80 -1.90
N SER A 12 -21.66 -0.21 -1.30
CA SER A 12 -20.97 -1.27 -0.59
C SER A 12 -20.36 -2.27 -1.60
N ALA A 13 -19.10 -2.63 -1.42
CA ALA A 13 -18.50 -3.76 -2.15
C ALA A 13 -19.28 -5.04 -1.80
N VAL A 14 -19.60 -5.86 -2.81
CA VAL A 14 -20.35 -7.12 -2.64
C VAL A 14 -19.40 -8.31 -2.73
N ASN A 15 -19.72 -9.39 -2.00
CA ASN A 15 -19.03 -10.68 -2.12
C ASN A 15 -19.53 -11.44 -3.38
N ALA A 16 -18.97 -12.63 -3.65
CA ALA A 16 -19.35 -13.47 -4.79
C ALA A 16 -20.86 -13.82 -4.83
N GLU A 17 -21.59 -13.67 -3.74
CA GLU A 17 -23.03 -13.91 -3.59
C GLU A 17 -23.87 -12.61 -3.71
N GLY A 18 -23.24 -11.48 -4.05
CA GLY A 18 -23.96 -10.19 -4.26
C GLY A 18 -24.39 -9.47 -2.97
N ARG A 19 -23.87 -9.87 -1.80
CA ARG A 19 -24.15 -9.21 -0.52
C ARG A 19 -23.14 -8.08 -0.24
N PRO A 20 -23.58 -6.97 0.40
CA PRO A 20 -22.63 -5.95 0.85
C PRO A 20 -21.61 -6.57 1.80
N ARG A 21 -20.31 -6.36 1.55
CA ARG A 21 -19.26 -6.78 2.50
C ARG A 21 -19.35 -5.91 3.75
N ASP A 22 -19.56 -6.56 4.90
CA ASP A 22 -19.40 -5.90 6.20
C ASP A 22 -17.90 -5.63 6.42
N ALA A 23 -17.56 -4.45 6.89
CA ALA A 23 -16.18 -4.07 7.26
C ALA A 23 -15.58 -4.98 8.38
N ARG A 24 -16.36 -5.89 8.93
CA ARG A 24 -15.97 -6.92 9.90
C ARG A 24 -15.66 -8.27 9.28
N GLU A 25 -16.00 -8.49 8.00
CA GLU A 25 -15.56 -9.68 7.29
C GLU A 25 -14.04 -9.56 7.09
N GLY A 26 -13.31 -10.56 7.56
CA GLY A 26 -11.86 -10.65 7.40
C GLY A 26 -11.45 -10.59 5.92
N PRO A 27 -10.14 -10.55 5.64
CA PRO A 27 -9.60 -10.44 4.30
C PRO A 27 -10.11 -11.56 3.39
N ASP A 28 -10.28 -11.22 2.13
CA ASP A 28 -10.56 -12.17 1.06
C ASP A 28 -9.64 -13.39 1.19
N PRO A 29 -10.18 -14.62 1.23
CA PRO A 29 -9.38 -15.84 1.35
C PRO A 29 -8.27 -15.97 0.30
N GLU A 30 -8.52 -15.50 -0.92
CA GLU A 30 -7.54 -15.50 -2.01
C GLU A 30 -6.37 -14.55 -1.71
N LEU A 31 -6.65 -13.32 -1.27
CA LEU A 31 -5.60 -12.38 -0.87
C LEU A 31 -4.79 -12.93 0.32
N ARG A 32 -5.42 -13.63 1.26
CA ARG A 32 -4.72 -14.26 2.37
C ARG A 32 -3.67 -15.28 1.90
N VAL A 33 -4.01 -16.12 0.90
CA VAL A 33 -3.08 -17.10 0.34
C VAL A 33 -1.89 -16.41 -0.33
N ILE A 34 -2.13 -15.36 -1.11
CA ILE A 34 -1.08 -14.57 -1.78
C ILE A 34 -0.11 -13.97 -0.75
N LEU A 35 -0.64 -13.41 0.33
CA LEU A 35 0.17 -12.82 1.39
C LEU A 35 1.02 -13.85 2.14
N LEU A 36 0.47 -15.03 2.43
CA LEU A 36 1.22 -16.11 3.07
C LEU A 36 2.37 -16.62 2.20
N ASP A 37 2.15 -16.77 0.89
CA ASP A 37 3.19 -17.17 -0.06
C ASP A 37 4.33 -16.15 -0.12
N ALA A 38 4.00 -14.85 -0.18
CA ALA A 38 5.00 -13.78 -0.19
C ALA A 38 5.86 -13.72 1.07
N ILE A 39 5.30 -14.07 2.23
CA ILE A 39 6.04 -14.14 3.50
C ILE A 39 7.03 -15.31 3.48
N GLN A 40 6.66 -16.44 2.86
CA GLN A 40 7.50 -17.64 2.81
C GLN A 40 8.64 -17.54 1.79
N ASN A 41 8.44 -16.79 0.69
CA ASN A 41 9.39 -16.71 -0.43
C ASN A 41 10.26 -15.44 -0.41
N ALA A 42 10.69 -15.02 0.76
CA ALA A 42 11.28 -13.71 1.04
C ALA A 42 12.71 -13.43 0.52
N ASP A 43 13.28 -14.22 -0.40
CA ASP A 43 14.63 -14.03 -0.91
C ASP A 43 14.68 -13.68 -2.40
N SER A 44 15.09 -12.45 -2.76
CA SER A 44 16.06 -12.18 -3.84
C SER A 44 16.12 -10.72 -4.31
N PHE A 45 17.27 -10.09 -4.15
CA PHE A 45 17.74 -8.97 -4.95
C PHE A 45 18.47 -9.55 -6.16
N GLN A 46 17.95 -9.37 -7.37
CA GLN A 46 18.56 -10.00 -8.56
C GLN A 46 19.53 -9.09 -9.32
N ASP A 47 19.46 -7.77 -9.20
CA ASP A 47 20.42 -6.87 -9.82
C ASP A 47 20.95 -5.83 -8.81
N ARG A 48 22.20 -6.03 -8.39
CA ARG A 48 22.87 -5.19 -7.39
C ARG A 48 23.25 -3.82 -7.92
N PHE A 49 23.59 -3.72 -9.20
CA PHE A 49 24.09 -2.47 -9.79
C PHE A 49 22.92 -1.48 -10.04
N ASP A 50 21.86 -1.95 -10.66
CA ASP A 50 20.66 -1.13 -10.88
C ASP A 50 20.03 -0.68 -9.58
N ALA A 51 20.00 -1.56 -8.57
CA ALA A 51 19.55 -1.21 -7.22
C ALA A 51 20.42 -0.12 -6.57
N GLU A 52 21.73 -0.16 -6.78
CA GLU A 52 22.66 0.82 -6.19
C GLU A 52 22.48 2.22 -6.80
N VAL A 53 22.30 2.30 -8.13
CA VAL A 53 21.98 3.54 -8.85
C VAL A 53 20.62 4.08 -8.39
N TRP A 54 19.63 3.22 -8.36
CA TRP A 54 18.28 3.58 -7.91
C TRP A 54 18.26 4.08 -6.47
N LEU A 55 18.93 3.36 -5.54
CA LEU A 55 19.01 3.75 -4.13
C LEU A 55 19.65 5.12 -3.93
N THR A 56 20.67 5.46 -4.72
CA THR A 56 21.33 6.76 -4.63
C THR A 56 20.39 7.90 -5.00
N ASP A 57 19.67 7.77 -6.14
CA ASP A 57 18.73 8.80 -6.58
C ASP A 57 17.53 8.93 -5.64
N MET A 58 16.91 7.81 -5.25
CA MET A 58 15.75 7.80 -4.36
C MET A 58 16.12 8.28 -2.96
N SER A 59 17.32 7.96 -2.45
CA SER A 59 17.79 8.44 -1.16
C SER A 59 17.85 9.97 -1.12
N ARG A 60 18.36 10.59 -2.18
CA ARG A 60 18.40 12.06 -2.27
C ARG A 60 17.00 12.68 -2.30
N ARG A 61 16.05 12.05 -3.00
CA ARG A 61 14.65 12.54 -3.08
C ARG A 61 13.89 12.39 -1.76
N LEU A 62 14.32 11.49 -0.90
CA LEU A 62 13.67 11.16 0.37
C LEU A 62 14.31 11.89 1.57
N GLU A 63 15.41 12.61 1.38
CA GLU A 63 16.24 13.18 2.47
C GLU A 63 15.46 14.10 3.41
N ASP A 64 14.60 14.95 2.88
CA ASP A 64 13.81 15.89 3.68
C ASP A 64 12.75 15.19 4.55
N GLN A 65 12.22 14.02 4.11
CA GLN A 65 11.16 13.30 4.81
C GLN A 65 11.71 12.26 5.80
N VAL A 66 12.87 11.67 5.48
CA VAL A 66 13.58 10.70 6.32
C VAL A 66 15.04 11.13 6.46
N PRO A 67 15.38 12.02 7.42
CA PRO A 67 16.73 12.57 7.58
C PRO A 67 17.78 11.51 7.96
N ASP A 68 17.42 10.46 8.74
CA ASP A 68 18.33 9.39 9.09
C ASP A 68 18.67 8.53 7.84
N PRO A 69 19.93 8.52 7.40
CA PRO A 69 20.33 7.79 6.20
C PRO A 69 20.17 6.27 6.33
N ASN A 70 20.30 5.71 7.53
CA ASN A 70 20.14 4.27 7.75
C ASN A 70 18.67 3.86 7.60
N GLU A 71 17.77 4.60 8.24
CA GLU A 71 16.32 4.38 8.10
C GLU A 71 15.87 4.58 6.65
N ARG A 72 16.37 5.62 6.00
CA ARG A 72 16.10 5.92 4.59
C ARG A 72 16.48 4.77 3.67
N LEU A 73 17.69 4.22 3.83
CA LEU A 73 18.15 3.07 3.05
C LEU A 73 17.37 1.79 3.38
N GLU A 74 17.00 1.58 4.63
CA GLU A 74 16.17 0.46 5.04
C GLU A 74 14.80 0.51 4.34
N ILE A 75 14.12 1.65 4.36
CA ILE A 75 12.83 1.85 3.66
C ILE A 75 13.00 1.57 2.16
N LEU A 76 13.96 2.21 1.51
CA LEU A 76 14.16 2.09 0.07
C LEU A 76 14.47 0.65 -0.38
N ARG A 77 15.33 -0.07 0.34
CA ARG A 77 15.64 -1.47 0.04
C ARG A 77 14.41 -2.37 0.19
N ASN A 78 13.63 -2.18 1.25
CA ASN A 78 12.43 -2.97 1.46
C ASN A 78 11.36 -2.66 0.43
N VAL A 79 11.17 -1.38 0.06
CA VAL A 79 10.25 -0.98 -1.00
C VAL A 79 10.66 -1.59 -2.33
N HIS A 80 11.92 -1.44 -2.74
CA HIS A 80 12.40 -2.00 -4.01
C HIS A 80 12.18 -3.52 -4.05
N ARG A 81 12.65 -4.25 -3.03
CA ARG A 81 12.52 -5.70 -2.92
C ARG A 81 11.06 -6.15 -3.00
N ASN A 82 10.19 -5.57 -2.17
CA ASN A 82 8.81 -6.02 -2.05
C ASN A 82 7.94 -5.61 -3.25
N ALA A 83 8.22 -4.45 -3.87
CA ALA A 83 7.57 -4.04 -5.12
C ALA A 83 7.92 -4.99 -6.28
N MET A 84 9.21 -5.28 -6.46
CA MET A 84 9.68 -6.17 -7.53
C MET A 84 9.12 -7.57 -7.42
N ARG A 85 8.94 -8.10 -6.21
CA ARG A 85 8.32 -9.42 -5.97
C ARG A 85 6.90 -9.55 -6.53
N VAL A 86 6.17 -8.44 -6.51
CA VAL A 86 4.77 -8.41 -6.98
C VAL A 86 4.62 -7.68 -8.31
N HIS A 87 5.72 -7.48 -9.04
CA HIS A 87 5.74 -6.79 -10.34
C HIS A 87 5.09 -5.39 -10.29
N LEU A 88 5.38 -4.65 -9.21
CA LEU A 88 5.10 -3.22 -9.11
C LEU A 88 6.39 -2.42 -9.34
N GLU A 89 6.25 -1.24 -9.92
CA GLU A 89 7.36 -0.29 -9.98
C GLU A 89 7.64 0.26 -8.57
N PRO A 90 8.89 0.22 -8.09
CA PRO A 90 9.25 0.75 -6.77
C PRO A 90 8.84 2.22 -6.59
N GLU A 91 8.98 3.05 -7.63
CA GLU A 91 8.60 4.47 -7.62
C GLU A 91 7.08 4.64 -7.39
N PHE A 92 6.27 3.73 -7.92
CA PHE A 92 4.84 3.74 -7.68
C PHE A 92 4.50 3.44 -6.22
N VAL A 93 5.21 2.48 -5.62
CA VAL A 93 5.05 2.17 -4.18
C VAL A 93 5.52 3.34 -3.32
N LEU A 94 6.64 4.01 -3.68
CA LEU A 94 7.09 5.23 -3.00
C LEU A 94 6.04 6.34 -3.05
N ALA A 95 5.36 6.52 -4.19
CA ALA A 95 4.29 7.49 -4.32
C ALA A 95 3.07 7.17 -3.42
N VAL A 96 2.75 5.89 -3.23
CA VAL A 96 1.72 5.45 -2.29
C VAL A 96 2.13 5.77 -0.86
N ILE A 97 3.34 5.42 -0.43
CA ILE A 97 3.85 5.70 0.92
C ILE A 97 3.88 7.22 1.21
N ASP A 98 4.29 8.02 0.22
CA ASP A 98 4.30 9.48 0.31
C ASP A 98 2.91 10.05 0.66
N VAL A 99 1.86 9.48 0.07
CA VAL A 99 0.47 9.92 0.30
C VAL A 99 -0.10 9.34 1.59
N GLU A 100 0.22 8.09 1.93
CA GLU A 100 -0.34 7.38 3.08
C GLU A 100 0.23 7.88 4.42
N SER A 101 1.55 8.00 4.52
CA SER A 101 2.22 8.28 5.80
C SER A 101 3.23 9.41 5.73
N ASN A 102 3.52 9.95 4.54
CA ASN A 102 4.68 10.83 4.34
C ASN A 102 5.99 10.20 4.87
N PHE A 103 6.11 8.88 4.72
CA PHE A 103 7.23 8.04 5.20
C PHE A 103 7.38 7.92 6.72
N ASP A 104 6.38 8.28 7.51
CA ASP A 104 6.37 8.00 8.94
C ASP A 104 6.01 6.53 9.17
N LYS A 105 7.01 5.71 9.57
CA LYS A 105 6.81 4.29 9.86
C LYS A 105 5.93 4.02 11.07
N PHE A 106 5.70 5.03 11.92
CA PHE A 106 4.84 4.93 13.09
C PHE A 106 3.47 5.61 12.90
N ALA A 107 3.15 6.04 11.69
CA ALA A 107 1.88 6.69 11.38
C ALA A 107 0.69 5.80 11.76
N ILE A 108 -0.31 6.43 12.38
CA ILE A 108 -1.58 5.82 12.76
C ILE A 108 -2.71 6.71 12.24
N SER A 109 -3.56 6.18 11.37
CA SER A 109 -4.72 6.93 10.87
C SER A 109 -5.89 6.94 11.85
N ALA A 110 -6.87 7.81 11.60
CA ALA A 110 -8.12 7.84 12.35
C ALA A 110 -8.92 6.51 12.24
N SER A 111 -8.74 5.76 11.15
CA SER A 111 -9.32 4.43 10.95
C SER A 111 -8.45 3.29 11.48
N SER A 112 -7.38 3.61 12.20
CA SER A 112 -6.43 2.65 12.79
C SER A 112 -5.56 1.90 11.78
N ALA A 113 -5.38 2.42 10.56
CA ALA A 113 -4.37 1.93 9.64
C ALA A 113 -2.97 2.29 10.15
N LEU A 114 -1.96 1.42 9.93
CA LEU A 114 -0.64 1.51 10.58
C LEU A 114 0.51 1.53 9.57
N GLY A 115 1.52 2.33 9.89
CA GLY A 115 2.84 2.34 9.27
C GLY A 115 2.90 2.96 7.88
N LEU A 116 4.00 2.70 7.17
CA LEU A 116 4.35 3.34 5.90
C LEU A 116 3.24 3.30 4.84
N MET A 117 2.68 2.13 4.61
CA MET A 117 1.64 1.90 3.60
C MET A 117 0.22 1.86 4.19
N GLN A 118 0.05 2.27 5.46
CA GLN A 118 -1.24 2.34 6.15
C GLN A 118 -2.04 1.04 6.06
N VAL A 119 -1.40 -0.06 6.43
CA VAL A 119 -2.01 -1.39 6.43
C VAL A 119 -2.98 -1.54 7.61
N MET A 120 -4.16 -2.08 7.34
CA MET A 120 -5.18 -2.29 8.37
C MET A 120 -4.80 -3.46 9.31
N PRO A 121 -4.93 -3.30 10.66
CA PRO A 121 -4.51 -4.32 11.63
C PRO A 121 -5.22 -5.66 11.54
N PHE A 122 -6.41 -5.73 10.96
CA PHE A 122 -7.13 -7.00 10.83
C PHE A 122 -6.39 -8.03 9.94
N TRP A 123 -5.43 -7.60 9.12
CA TRP A 123 -4.58 -8.49 8.33
C TRP A 123 -3.60 -9.30 9.19
N VAL A 124 -3.17 -8.77 10.33
CA VAL A 124 -2.12 -9.32 11.18
C VAL A 124 -2.41 -10.75 11.64
N PRO A 125 -3.53 -11.06 12.31
CA PRO A 125 -3.83 -12.43 12.73
C PRO A 125 -4.13 -13.37 11.55
N GLN A 126 -4.64 -12.83 10.44
CA GLN A 126 -4.94 -13.59 9.23
C GLN A 126 -3.66 -14.13 8.55
N LEU A 127 -2.54 -13.47 8.78
CA LEU A 127 -1.24 -13.79 8.19
C LEU A 127 -0.29 -14.48 9.18
N GLY A 128 -0.82 -14.89 10.33
CA GLY A 128 -0.06 -15.64 11.34
C GLY A 128 0.77 -14.78 12.28
N TYR A 129 0.68 -13.45 12.20
CA TYR A 129 1.27 -12.56 13.19
C TYR A 129 0.39 -12.46 14.44
N LYS A 130 1.02 -12.27 15.59
CA LYS A 130 0.30 -12.19 16.89
C LYS A 130 0.08 -10.76 17.36
N ASP A 131 0.93 -9.85 16.91
CA ASP A 131 0.94 -8.46 17.37
C ASP A 131 0.77 -7.51 16.19
N LYS A 132 -0.20 -6.60 16.28
CA LYS A 132 -0.41 -5.54 15.29
C LYS A 132 0.79 -4.59 15.16
N ASN A 133 1.65 -4.52 16.19
CA ASN A 133 2.86 -3.72 16.17
C ASN A 133 3.88 -4.21 15.13
N GLU A 134 3.74 -5.43 14.59
CA GLU A 134 4.50 -5.89 13.43
C GLU A 134 4.31 -4.98 12.20
N LEU A 135 3.19 -4.27 12.11
CA LEU A 135 2.94 -3.28 11.04
C LEU A 135 3.77 -2.00 11.16
N PHE A 136 4.47 -1.78 12.26
CA PHE A 136 5.46 -0.70 12.37
C PHE A 136 6.87 -1.13 11.90
N LYS A 137 7.06 -2.41 11.61
CA LYS A 137 8.30 -2.90 10.98
C LYS A 137 8.26 -2.61 9.49
N ILE A 138 9.29 -1.96 8.98
CA ILE A 138 9.40 -1.52 7.58
C ILE A 138 9.19 -2.69 6.61
N ASP A 139 9.86 -3.82 6.86
CA ASP A 139 9.75 -5.00 5.99
C ASP A 139 8.33 -5.57 5.97
N THR A 140 7.74 -5.82 7.14
CA THR A 140 6.40 -6.38 7.25
C THR A 140 5.37 -5.46 6.59
N ASN A 141 5.45 -4.15 6.86
CA ASN A 141 4.49 -3.18 6.35
C ASN A 141 4.55 -3.06 4.83
N THR A 142 5.76 -2.94 4.26
CA THR A 142 5.95 -2.83 2.81
C THR A 142 5.62 -4.14 2.09
N LEU A 143 5.94 -5.30 2.68
CA LEU A 143 5.57 -6.59 2.13
C LEU A 143 4.05 -6.72 1.99
N LEU A 144 3.32 -6.51 3.07
CA LEU A 144 1.87 -6.64 3.08
C LEU A 144 1.20 -5.56 2.22
N GLY A 145 1.67 -4.32 2.33
CA GLY A 145 1.13 -3.21 1.55
C GLY A 145 1.27 -3.41 0.04
N CYS A 146 2.43 -3.89 -0.44
CA CYS A 146 2.65 -4.21 -1.85
C CYS A 146 1.73 -5.33 -2.34
N GLN A 147 1.55 -6.40 -1.55
CA GLN A 147 0.66 -7.51 -1.90
C GLN A 147 -0.80 -7.06 -2.01
N ILE A 148 -1.28 -6.29 -1.04
CA ILE A 148 -2.63 -5.75 -1.03
C ILE A 148 -2.85 -4.81 -2.23
N LEU A 149 -1.88 -3.94 -2.51
CA LEU A 149 -1.93 -3.03 -3.64
C LEU A 149 -1.99 -3.78 -4.97
N ARG A 150 -1.12 -4.80 -5.16
CA ARG A 150 -1.11 -5.65 -6.35
C ARG A 150 -2.44 -6.36 -6.53
N TYR A 151 -2.96 -6.97 -5.48
CA TYR A 151 -4.26 -7.66 -5.51
C TYR A 151 -5.38 -6.74 -6.02
N TYR A 152 -5.47 -5.51 -5.52
CA TYR A 152 -6.51 -4.58 -5.98
C TYR A 152 -6.29 -4.08 -7.40
N LEU A 153 -5.04 -3.95 -7.85
CA LEU A 153 -4.73 -3.63 -9.24
C LEU A 153 -5.14 -4.77 -10.18
N ASP A 154 -4.91 -6.02 -9.79
CA ASP A 154 -5.31 -7.19 -10.59
C ASP A 154 -6.83 -7.33 -10.66
N MET A 155 -7.53 -7.13 -9.54
CA MET A 155 -8.99 -7.09 -9.48
C MET A 155 -9.56 -6.06 -10.45
N GLU A 156 -8.90 -4.93 -10.63
CA GLU A 156 -9.28 -3.86 -11.56
C GLU A 156 -8.60 -3.96 -12.93
N ARG A 157 -8.04 -5.14 -13.28
CA ARG A 157 -7.42 -5.43 -14.59
C ARG A 157 -6.32 -4.43 -14.97
N GLY A 158 -5.55 -3.94 -14.00
CA GLY A 158 -4.48 -2.97 -14.20
C GLY A 158 -4.93 -1.52 -14.25
N ASP A 159 -6.19 -1.20 -14.01
CA ASP A 159 -6.67 0.18 -13.88
C ASP A 159 -6.15 0.78 -12.56
N PHE A 160 -5.08 1.60 -12.66
CA PHE A 160 -4.44 2.23 -11.49
C PHE A 160 -5.38 3.11 -10.69
N VAL A 161 -6.29 3.83 -11.35
CA VAL A 161 -7.23 4.73 -10.65
C VAL A 161 -8.19 3.95 -9.79
N LYS A 162 -8.76 2.87 -10.33
CA LYS A 162 -9.69 2.02 -9.60
C LYS A 162 -8.98 1.17 -8.54
N GLY A 163 -7.83 0.58 -8.87
CA GLY A 163 -7.03 -0.20 -7.93
C GLY A 163 -6.62 0.62 -6.70
N LEU A 164 -6.11 1.84 -6.91
CA LEU A 164 -5.79 2.77 -5.83
C LEU A 164 -7.03 3.18 -5.02
N ALA A 165 -8.18 3.41 -5.68
CA ALA A 165 -9.42 3.72 -4.98
C ALA A 165 -9.91 2.57 -4.10
N ARG A 166 -9.70 1.30 -4.51
CA ARG A 166 -9.97 0.13 -3.66
C ARG A 166 -8.99 0.05 -2.49
N TYR A 167 -7.70 0.24 -2.75
CA TYR A 167 -6.67 0.21 -1.72
C TYR A 167 -6.98 1.17 -0.57
N ASN A 168 -7.33 2.40 -0.90
CA ASN A 168 -7.66 3.43 0.08
C ASN A 168 -9.11 3.37 0.62
N GLY A 169 -9.99 2.57 0.01
CA GLY A 169 -11.41 2.53 0.36
C GLY A 169 -12.24 3.70 -0.21
N SER A 170 -11.70 4.45 -1.18
CA SER A 170 -12.37 5.60 -1.81
C SER A 170 -13.04 5.25 -3.14
N ILE A 171 -13.65 4.07 -3.24
CA ILE A 171 -14.27 3.55 -4.47
C ILE A 171 -15.23 4.58 -5.08
N GLY A 172 -15.09 4.80 -6.39
CA GLY A 172 -15.88 5.79 -7.14
C GLY A 172 -15.39 7.24 -7.00
N ARG A 173 -14.34 7.49 -6.24
CA ARG A 173 -13.74 8.82 -6.06
C ARG A 173 -12.30 8.82 -6.55
N ARG A 174 -11.86 9.90 -7.20
CA ARG A 174 -10.53 10.00 -7.81
C ARG A 174 -9.49 10.71 -6.95
N TRP A 175 -9.89 11.42 -5.92
CA TRP A 175 -9.01 12.31 -5.15
C TRP A 175 -7.73 11.63 -4.63
N TYR A 176 -7.85 10.37 -4.18
CA TYR A 176 -6.71 9.61 -3.70
C TYR A 176 -5.79 9.15 -4.85
N SER A 177 -6.39 8.55 -5.86
CA SER A 177 -5.66 8.08 -7.04
C SER A 177 -4.94 9.22 -7.75
N ASP A 178 -5.62 10.36 -7.93
CA ASP A 178 -5.03 11.54 -8.57
C ASP A 178 -3.83 12.07 -7.75
N ARG A 179 -3.94 12.06 -6.40
CA ARG A 179 -2.85 12.47 -5.52
C ARG A 179 -1.64 11.54 -5.61
N VAL A 180 -1.84 10.21 -5.61
CA VAL A 180 -0.75 9.24 -5.77
C VAL A 180 -0.08 9.39 -7.14
N LEU A 181 -0.85 9.45 -8.22
CA LEU A 181 -0.32 9.58 -9.57
C LEU A 181 0.41 10.92 -9.78
N GLU A 182 -0.04 11.99 -9.14
CA GLU A 182 0.65 13.27 -9.16
C GLU A 182 2.02 13.17 -8.44
N ARG A 183 2.09 12.54 -7.26
CA ARG A 183 3.35 12.29 -6.56
C ARG A 183 4.31 11.43 -7.39
N LEU A 184 3.79 10.38 -8.02
CA LEU A 184 4.57 9.55 -8.92
C LEU A 184 5.20 10.38 -10.04
N ARG A 185 4.39 11.21 -10.72
CA ARG A 185 4.83 12.03 -11.85
C ARG A 185 5.82 13.14 -11.44
N THR A 186 5.57 13.82 -10.32
CA THR A 186 6.31 15.05 -9.97
C THR A 186 7.54 14.80 -9.13
N LYS A 187 7.57 13.75 -8.35
CA LYS A 187 8.65 13.46 -7.42
C LYS A 187 9.38 12.16 -7.74
N TRP A 188 8.68 11.06 -7.97
CA TRP A 188 9.31 9.75 -8.00
C TRP A 188 9.76 9.29 -9.39
N ARG A 189 9.07 9.68 -10.46
CA ARG A 189 9.42 9.41 -11.86
C ARG A 189 10.00 10.60 -12.61
N LYS A 190 10.71 11.51 -11.98
CA LYS A 190 11.36 12.59 -12.72
C LYS A 190 12.33 12.00 -13.76
N ILE A 191 11.99 12.20 -15.01
CA ILE A 191 12.87 12.04 -16.17
C ILE A 191 13.76 13.27 -16.25
#